data_11ed0f97264d26c9496d4b1f36a1aa87
#
_entry.id   11ed0f97264d26c9496d4b1f36a1aa87
#
_cell.length_a   1.000
_cell.length_b   1.000
_cell.length_c   1.000
_cell.angle_alpha   90.00
_cell.angle_beta   90.00
_cell.angle_gamma   90.00
#
_symmetry.space_group_name_H-M   'P 1'
#
loop_
_entity.id
_entity.type
_entity.pdbx_description
1 polymer ?
#
loop_
_entity_poly.entity_id
_entity_poly.type
_entity_poly.pdbx_seq_one_letter_code
_entity_poly.pdbx_strand_id
1 'polypeptide(L)'
;MTEFIGFLAAILTTVSFVPQAVYILRTRETGGISLVMYVLFTAGIAAWLAYGVLIASVPVILANLVTIVLAGTILTLKARAVLAARRPVLQPNVHGATAATSAPIA
;
A
#
# COMPACT_ATOMS: atom_id res chain seq x y z
N MET A 1 10.58 -1.40 30.38
CA MET A 1 10.27 -0.11 29.85
C MET A 1 10.39 -0.04 28.37
N THR A 2 11.45 -0.51 27.82
CA THR A 2 11.61 -0.43 26.37
C THR A 2 10.52 -1.20 25.64
N GLU A 3 10.08 -2.34 26.17
CA GLU A 3 9.02 -3.05 25.50
C GLU A 3 7.71 -2.32 25.57
N PHE A 4 7.43 -1.62 26.62
CA PHE A 4 6.21 -0.83 26.73
C PHE A 4 6.20 0.27 25.68
N ILE A 5 7.33 0.94 25.48
CA ILE A 5 7.43 1.98 24.48
C ILE A 5 7.23 1.38 23.07
N GLY A 6 7.80 0.20 22.86
CA GLY A 6 7.63 -0.50 21.58
C GLY A 6 6.18 -0.83 21.29
N PHE A 7 5.45 -1.37 22.29
CA PHE A 7 4.04 -1.66 22.10
C PHE A 7 3.22 -0.40 21.86
N LEU A 8 3.49 0.66 22.64
CA LEU A 8 2.77 1.91 22.48
C LEU A 8 2.99 2.48 21.08
N ALA A 9 4.24 2.51 20.63
CA ALA A 9 4.57 3.01 19.30
C ALA A 9 3.89 2.16 18.22
N ALA A 10 3.91 0.84 18.37
CA ALA A 10 3.31 -0.05 17.40
C ALA A 10 1.80 0.16 17.31
N ILE A 11 1.14 0.34 18.45
CA ILE A 11 -0.30 0.58 18.49
C ILE A 11 -0.62 1.92 17.82
N LEU A 12 0.10 2.96 18.17
CA LEU A 12 -0.17 4.28 17.63
C LEU A 12 0.01 4.33 16.11
N THR A 13 1.10 3.77 15.63
CA THR A 13 1.37 3.82 14.20
C THR A 13 0.42 2.92 13.41
N THR A 14 0.08 1.76 13.95
CA THR A 14 -0.84 0.86 13.28
C THR A 14 -2.25 1.44 13.25
N VAL A 15 -2.71 1.99 14.38
CA VAL A 15 -4.04 2.59 14.44
C VAL A 15 -4.12 3.79 13.51
N SER A 16 -3.04 4.55 13.37
CA SER A 16 -3.03 5.69 12.47
C SER A 16 -3.14 5.27 11.01
N PHE A 17 -2.57 4.12 10.68
CA PHE A 17 -2.56 3.66 9.30
C PHE A 17 -3.89 2.99 8.90
N VAL A 18 -4.54 2.32 9.84
CA VAL A 18 -5.71 1.49 9.53
C VAL A 18 -6.86 2.26 8.89
N PRO A 19 -7.27 3.45 9.38
CA PRO A 19 -8.38 4.16 8.75
C PRO A 19 -8.12 4.47 7.28
N GLN A 20 -6.90 4.85 6.95
CA GLN A 20 -6.56 5.17 5.58
C GLN A 20 -6.55 3.92 4.73
N ALA A 21 -6.01 2.83 5.27
CA ALA A 21 -6.00 1.56 4.55
C ALA A 21 -7.43 1.07 4.29
N VAL A 22 -8.30 1.16 5.28
CA VAL A 22 -9.69 0.76 5.14
C VAL A 22 -10.38 1.60 4.07
N TYR A 23 -10.14 2.90 4.07
CA TYR A 23 -10.72 3.78 3.07
C TYR A 23 -10.31 3.34 1.67
N ILE A 24 -9.03 3.08 1.47
CA ILE A 24 -8.52 2.66 0.16
C ILE A 24 -9.11 1.30 -0.25
N LEU A 25 -9.20 0.38 0.70
CA LEU A 25 -9.73 -0.95 0.39
C LEU A 25 -11.21 -0.91 0.06
N ARG A 26 -11.95 -0.01 0.71
CA ARG A 26 -13.39 0.07 0.47
C ARG A 26 -13.72 0.81 -0.82
N THR A 27 -13.00 1.87 -1.11
CA THR A 27 -13.29 2.68 -2.27
C THR A 27 -12.51 2.25 -3.50
N ARG A 28 -11.46 1.48 -3.28
CA ARG A 28 -10.53 1.07 -4.34
C ARG A 28 -9.92 2.26 -5.07
N GLU A 29 -9.85 3.39 -4.38
CA GLU A 29 -9.27 4.56 -4.93
C GLU A 29 -7.79 4.55 -4.72
N THR A 30 -7.02 4.18 -5.71
CA THR A 30 -5.57 4.15 -5.61
C THR A 30 -4.88 5.24 -6.42
N GLY A 31 -5.68 6.15 -6.99
CA GLY A 31 -5.12 7.18 -7.85
C GLY A 31 -4.10 8.08 -7.19
N GLY A 32 -4.25 8.32 -5.89
CA GLY A 32 -3.30 9.16 -5.18
C GLY A 32 -2.09 8.43 -4.63
N ILE A 33 -1.92 7.16 -4.96
CA ILE A 33 -0.85 6.36 -4.41
C ILE A 33 0.19 6.11 -5.46
N SER A 34 1.46 6.28 -5.10
CA SER A 34 2.56 5.98 -6.01
C SER A 34 2.89 4.50 -5.92
N LEU A 35 2.94 3.83 -7.04
CA LEU A 35 3.28 2.42 -7.08
C LEU A 35 4.69 2.19 -6.57
N VAL A 36 5.63 3.01 -6.97
CA VAL A 36 7.03 2.87 -6.55
C VAL A 36 7.13 3.04 -5.03
N MET A 37 6.44 4.04 -4.49
CA MET A 37 6.47 4.26 -3.06
C MET A 37 5.91 3.06 -2.31
N TYR A 38 4.81 2.48 -2.78
CA TYR A 38 4.21 1.35 -2.07
C TYR A 38 5.03 0.07 -2.21
N VAL A 39 5.72 -0.12 -3.32
CA VAL A 39 6.65 -1.24 -3.45
C VAL A 39 7.77 -1.11 -2.43
N LEU A 40 8.36 0.08 -2.33
CA LEU A 40 9.44 0.32 -1.37
C LEU A 40 8.92 0.21 0.07
N PHE A 41 7.73 0.72 0.33
CA PHE A 41 7.13 0.68 1.65
C PHE A 41 6.88 -0.76 2.07
N THR A 42 6.30 -1.56 1.19
CA THR A 42 6.00 -2.97 1.49
C THR A 42 7.29 -3.76 1.69
N ALA A 43 8.31 -3.49 0.88
CA ALA A 43 9.60 -4.13 1.05
C ALA A 43 10.22 -3.76 2.40
N GLY A 44 10.09 -2.51 2.79
CA GLY A 44 10.57 -2.05 4.10
C GLY A 44 9.86 -2.73 5.25
N ILE A 45 8.54 -2.91 5.15
CA ILE A 45 7.78 -3.61 6.17
C ILE A 45 8.25 -5.06 6.27
N ALA A 46 8.47 -5.70 5.14
CA ALA A 46 8.96 -7.07 5.14
C ALA A 46 10.33 -7.18 5.82
N ALA A 47 11.19 -6.21 5.56
CA ALA A 47 12.51 -6.18 6.20
C ALA A 47 12.38 -5.97 7.71
N TRP A 48 11.48 -5.07 8.15
CA TRP A 48 11.25 -4.85 9.57
C TRP A 48 10.66 -6.09 10.24
N LEU A 49 9.80 -6.82 9.54
CA LEU A 49 9.24 -8.05 10.07
C LEU A 49 10.35 -9.09 10.27
N ALA A 50 11.23 -9.23 9.30
CA ALA A 50 12.36 -10.14 9.44
C ALA A 50 13.25 -9.73 10.61
N TYR A 51 13.53 -8.45 10.74
CA TYR A 51 14.32 -7.94 11.85
C TYR A 51 13.64 -8.23 13.19
N GLY A 52 12.34 -7.99 13.26
CA GLY A 52 11.58 -8.26 14.48
C GLY A 52 11.64 -9.72 14.90
N VAL A 53 11.58 -10.63 13.94
CA VAL A 53 11.69 -12.05 14.23
C VAL A 53 13.10 -12.37 14.74
N LEU A 54 14.12 -11.80 14.12
CA LEU A 54 15.50 -12.08 14.51
C LEU A 54 15.80 -11.59 15.92
N ILE A 55 15.21 -10.49 16.35
CA ILE A 55 15.44 -9.99 17.70
C ILE A 55 14.34 -10.41 18.66
N ALA A 56 13.41 -11.24 18.20
CA ALA A 56 12.29 -11.74 19.01
C ALA A 56 11.47 -10.61 19.64
N SER A 57 11.24 -9.55 18.89
CA SER A 57 10.46 -8.43 19.38
C SER A 57 9.01 -8.59 19.01
N VAL A 58 8.16 -8.93 19.94
CA VAL A 58 6.73 -9.13 19.70
C VAL A 58 6.04 -7.86 19.18
N PRO A 59 6.31 -6.66 19.72
CA PRO A 59 5.66 -5.47 19.17
C PRO A 59 5.99 -5.22 17.70
N VAL A 60 7.24 -5.42 17.32
CA VAL A 60 7.67 -5.21 15.94
C VAL A 60 7.04 -6.25 15.03
N ILE A 61 6.98 -7.50 15.47
CA ILE A 61 6.39 -8.57 14.68
C ILE A 61 4.91 -8.30 14.45
N LEU A 62 4.16 -8.01 15.51
CA LEU A 62 2.72 -7.84 15.38
C LEU A 62 2.37 -6.62 14.53
N ALA A 63 3.03 -5.50 14.76
CA ALA A 63 2.74 -4.30 14.00
C ALA A 63 3.01 -4.51 12.51
N ASN A 64 4.11 -5.16 12.20
CA ASN A 64 4.48 -5.33 10.80
C ASN A 64 3.67 -6.43 10.12
N LEU A 65 3.20 -7.44 10.87
CA LEU A 65 2.30 -8.42 10.29
C LEU A 65 0.99 -7.77 9.84
N VAL A 66 0.40 -6.94 10.69
CA VAL A 66 -0.84 -6.25 10.34
C VAL A 66 -0.60 -5.32 9.15
N THR A 67 0.46 -4.56 9.21
CA THR A 67 0.75 -3.57 8.18
C THR A 67 1.07 -4.22 6.84
N ILE A 68 1.78 -5.35 6.84
CA ILE A 68 2.14 -5.97 5.56
C ILE A 68 0.92 -6.55 4.87
N VAL A 69 -0.05 -7.06 5.62
CA VAL A 69 -1.27 -7.55 5.01
C VAL A 69 -2.04 -6.40 4.35
N LEU A 70 -2.18 -5.28 5.07
CA LEU A 70 -2.88 -4.13 4.54
C LEU A 70 -2.13 -3.50 3.38
N ALA A 71 -0.83 -3.29 3.54
CA ALA A 71 -0.02 -2.66 2.50
C ALA A 71 0.08 -3.54 1.26
N GLY A 72 0.21 -4.85 1.46
CA GLY A 72 0.27 -5.78 0.35
C GLY A 72 -1.03 -5.81 -0.45
N THR A 73 -2.17 -5.72 0.24
CA THR A 73 -3.46 -5.65 -0.43
C THR A 73 -3.60 -4.36 -1.23
N ILE A 74 -3.20 -3.23 -0.63
CA ILE A 74 -3.25 -1.95 -1.32
C ILE A 74 -2.30 -1.95 -2.52
N LEU A 75 -1.11 -2.52 -2.36
CA LEU A 75 -0.16 -2.61 -3.45
C LEU A 75 -0.73 -3.44 -4.60
N THR A 76 -1.40 -4.53 -4.28
CA THR A 76 -2.03 -5.37 -5.30
C THR A 76 -3.10 -4.58 -6.05
N LEU A 77 -3.93 -3.82 -5.33
CA LEU A 77 -4.95 -3.01 -5.97
C LEU A 77 -4.32 -1.95 -6.87
N LYS A 78 -3.27 -1.30 -6.40
CA LYS A 78 -2.59 -0.27 -7.19
C LYS A 78 -1.94 -0.89 -8.43
N ALA A 79 -1.26 -2.01 -8.27
CA ALA A 79 -0.61 -2.67 -9.39
C ALA A 79 -1.63 -3.08 -10.45
N ARG A 80 -2.78 -3.61 -10.01
CA ARG A 80 -3.83 -3.97 -10.96
C ARG A 80 -4.38 -2.76 -11.68
N ALA A 81 -4.56 -1.64 -10.96
CA ALA A 81 -5.06 -0.42 -11.56
C ALA A 81 -4.09 0.12 -12.61
N VAL A 82 -2.79 0.09 -12.31
CA VAL A 82 -1.78 0.57 -13.24
C VAL A 82 -1.72 -0.33 -14.47
N LEU A 83 -1.77 -1.64 -14.28
CA LEU A 83 -1.73 -2.55 -15.42
C LEU A 83 -2.98 -2.42 -16.28
N ALA A 84 -4.14 -2.24 -15.68
CA ALA A 84 -5.36 -2.03 -16.42
C ALA A 84 -5.31 -0.75 -17.22
N ALA A 85 -4.74 0.30 -16.66
CA ALA A 85 -4.62 1.56 -17.37
C ALA A 85 -3.64 1.50 -18.54
N ARG A 86 -2.72 0.56 -18.48
CA ARG A 86 -1.75 0.43 -19.58
C ARG A 86 -2.23 -0.46 -20.69
N ARG A 87 -3.36 -1.11 -20.53
CA ARG A 87 -3.86 -1.95 -21.62
C ARG A 87 -4.31 -1.09 -22.77
N PRO A 88 -4.01 -1.46 -23.99
CA PRO A 88 -4.48 -0.72 -25.14
C PRO A 88 -5.99 -0.84 -25.20
N VAL A 89 -6.64 0.28 -25.25
CA VAL A 89 -8.06 0.30 -25.31
C VAL A 89 -8.43 0.45 -26.74
N LEU A 90 -9.00 -0.55 -27.33
CA LEU A 90 -9.40 -0.45 -28.67
C LEU A 90 -10.74 0.20 -28.65
N GLN A 91 -10.79 1.46 -28.74
CA GLN A 91 -12.02 2.16 -28.77
C GLN A 91 -12.33 2.47 -30.15
N PRO A 92 -13.37 1.97 -30.65
CA PRO A 92 -13.69 2.14 -32.02
C PRO A 92 -14.00 3.53 -32.41
N ASN A 93 -14.38 4.40 -31.72
CA ASN A 93 -14.69 5.57 -32.16
C ASN A 93 -14.19 6.61 -31.45
N VAL A 94 -13.37 7.01 -31.70
CA VAL A 94 -12.76 7.85 -31.08
C VAL A 94 -13.03 9.16 -31.36
N HIS A 95 -14.07 9.55 -31.37
CA HIS A 95 -14.30 10.76 -31.58
C HIS A 95 -13.44 11.59 -30.93
N GLY A 96 -12.74 11.67 -30.97
CA GLY A 96 -12.25 12.55 -30.38
C GLY A 96 -11.19 12.25 -29.70
N ALA A 97 -10.45 12.39 -30.25
CA ALA A 97 -9.36 12.31 -29.78
C ALA A 97 -9.13 13.03 -28.55
N THR A 98 -10.01 13.68 -28.17
CA THR A 98 -9.84 14.41 -27.06
C THR A 98 -9.57 13.62 -25.88
N ALA A 99 -9.75 12.41 -25.95
CA ALA A 99 -9.63 11.72 -24.81
C ALA A 99 -8.25 11.50 -24.37
N ALA A 100 -7.38 11.94 -25.04
CA ALA A 100 -6.11 11.53 -24.74
C ALA A 100 -5.44 12.25 -23.68
N THR A 101 -6.10 12.96 -22.95
CA THR A 101 -5.36 13.84 -22.23
C THR A 101 -4.91 13.41 -20.92
N SER A 102 -5.37 12.37 -20.37
CA SER A 102 -4.98 12.14 -19.05
C SER A 102 -4.26 10.86 -18.98
N ALA A 103 -3.06 10.88 -19.01
CA ALA A 103 -2.26 9.71 -18.80
C ALA A 103 -2.18 9.40 -17.34
N PRO A 104 -2.35 8.19 -16.98
CA PRO A 104 -2.23 7.85 -15.58
C PRO A 104 -0.79 7.88 -15.13
N ILE A 105 -0.59 8.33 -13.96
CA ILE A 105 0.71 8.39 -13.40
C ILE A 105 0.85 7.27 -12.44
N ALA A 106 1.79 6.45 -12.58
CA ALA A 106 1.96 5.28 -11.73
C ALA A 106 2.63 5.60 -10.38
#